data_7ba3a4c49a345c9f6a1f122a7db96100
#
_entry.id   7ba3a4c49a345c9f6a1f122a7db96100
#
_cell.length_a   1.000
_cell.length_b   1.000
_cell.length_c   1.000
_cell.angle_alpha   90.00
_cell.angle_beta   90.00
_cell.angle_gamma   90.00
#
_symmetry.space_group_name_H-M   'P 1'
#
loop_
_entity.id
_entity.type
_entity.pdbx_description
1 polymer ?
#
loop_
_entity_poly.entity_id
_entity_poly.type
_entity_poly.pdbx_seq_one_letter_code
_entity_poly.pdbx_strand_id
1 'polypeptide(L)'
;DQIPWYYLCDDSALYMMAQNNLESHATWQKMGAIAPSYNVPGSVPQWRDVVVDRARTNYETFKNHPSILFWSLGNESYAGDNIVKMNEFYKKHDDSRLVHYEGVCHTPEYRDRISDVESWMYLPPKEVEEYLKNNPDKPFMECEYMHDMGNSDGGMGSYISLLDKYPQYFGGFIWDFIDQALLVKDPVSGQEVMRYGGDFDDRHSDYEFAGDGLMF
;
A
#
# COMPACT_ATOMS: atom_id res chain seq x y z
N ASP A 1 5.09 3.17 7.88
CA ASP A 1 6.39 2.45 7.88
C ASP A 1 7.17 2.72 9.17
N GLN A 2 8.03 1.76 9.57
CA GLN A 2 8.88 1.93 10.75
C GLN A 2 10.16 2.71 10.40
N ILE A 3 10.61 3.56 11.32
CA ILE A 3 11.78 4.43 11.14
C ILE A 3 13.05 3.70 10.66
N PRO A 4 13.42 2.51 11.18
CA PRO A 4 14.63 1.81 10.73
C PRO A 4 14.68 1.50 9.24
N TRP A 5 13.54 1.28 8.60
CA TRP A 5 13.47 0.97 7.16
C TRP A 5 14.01 2.10 6.28
N TYR A 6 13.76 3.34 6.64
CA TYR A 6 14.26 4.50 5.87
C TYR A 6 15.78 4.52 5.83
N TYR A 7 16.44 4.29 6.97
CA TYR A 7 17.90 4.24 7.03
C TYR A 7 18.47 3.01 6.33
N LEU A 8 17.85 1.85 6.49
CA LEU A 8 18.26 0.62 5.80
C LEU A 8 18.14 0.76 4.29
N CYS A 9 17.08 1.37 3.80
CA CYS A 9 16.90 1.61 2.36
C CYS A 9 17.93 2.60 1.83
N ASP A 10 18.23 3.68 2.56
CA ASP A 10 19.27 4.63 2.18
C ASP A 10 20.64 3.95 2.11
N ASP A 11 21.01 3.18 3.13
CA ASP A 11 22.31 2.50 3.22
C ASP A 11 22.46 1.38 2.19
N SER A 12 21.38 0.72 1.84
CA SER A 12 21.36 -0.42 0.91
C SER A 12 21.05 -0.03 -0.53
N ALA A 13 20.84 1.25 -0.83
CA ALA A 13 20.41 1.76 -2.14
C ALA A 13 19.10 1.08 -2.64
N LEU A 14 18.18 0.84 -1.73
CA LEU A 14 16.85 0.33 -2.04
C LEU A 14 15.86 1.48 -2.14
N TYR A 15 15.08 1.49 -3.19
CA TYR A 15 13.99 2.46 -3.32
C TYR A 15 12.81 2.09 -2.45
N MET A 16 12.11 3.11 -1.96
CA MET A 16 10.92 2.91 -1.16
C MET A 16 9.78 3.86 -1.50
N MET A 17 8.59 3.44 -1.14
CA MET A 17 7.38 4.27 -1.10
C MET A 17 7.06 4.56 0.36
N ALA A 18 7.10 5.83 0.74
CA ALA A 18 6.80 6.26 2.11
C ALA A 18 5.30 6.51 2.26
N GLN A 19 4.64 5.63 2.98
CA GLN A 19 3.19 5.68 3.16
C GLN A 19 2.79 6.43 4.43
N ASN A 20 1.74 7.24 4.31
CA ASN A 20 1.09 7.88 5.45
C ASN A 20 0.40 6.85 6.36
N ASN A 21 0.34 7.15 7.64
CA ASN A 21 -0.45 6.38 8.58
C ASN A 21 -1.94 6.73 8.45
N LEU A 22 -2.56 6.25 7.39
CA LEU A 22 -3.97 6.39 7.08
C LEU A 22 -4.52 5.09 6.50
N GLU A 23 -5.44 4.47 7.23
CA GLU A 23 -6.05 3.20 6.87
C GLU A 23 -7.41 3.07 7.57
N SER A 24 -8.48 2.76 6.83
CA SER A 24 -9.85 2.78 7.37
C SER A 24 -10.77 1.67 6.83
N HIS A 25 -10.25 0.52 6.53
CA HIS A 25 -10.92 -0.65 5.92
C HIS A 25 -12.40 -0.83 6.26
N ALA A 26 -12.80 -0.60 7.51
CA ALA A 26 -14.18 -0.85 7.96
C ALA A 26 -15.23 -0.06 7.17
N THR A 27 -14.88 1.11 6.68
CA THR A 27 -15.76 1.90 5.80
C THR A 27 -15.65 1.48 4.36
N TRP A 28 -14.49 1.01 3.94
CA TRP A 28 -14.22 0.50 2.61
C TRP A 28 -15.14 -0.68 2.26
N GLN A 29 -15.29 -1.62 3.18
CA GLN A 29 -16.16 -2.78 3.02
C GLN A 29 -17.66 -2.43 2.91
N LYS A 30 -18.03 -1.20 3.25
CA LYS A 30 -19.40 -0.70 3.13
C LYS A 30 -19.70 -0.01 1.80
N MET A 31 -18.73 0.07 0.92
CA MET A 31 -18.91 0.63 -0.42
C MET A 31 -20.05 -0.08 -1.16
N GLY A 32 -20.96 0.69 -1.75
CA GLY A 32 -22.13 0.15 -2.44
C GLY A 32 -23.30 -0.28 -1.53
N ALA A 33 -23.05 -0.47 -0.22
CA ALA A 33 -24.11 -0.81 0.74
C ALA A 33 -24.60 0.40 1.55
N ILE A 34 -23.74 1.41 1.71
CA ILE A 34 -24.03 2.64 2.47
C ILE A 34 -23.61 3.84 1.61
N ALA A 35 -24.33 4.95 1.75
CA ALA A 35 -24.00 6.18 1.05
C ALA A 35 -22.53 6.60 1.31
N PRO A 36 -21.82 7.17 0.31
CA PRO A 36 -20.42 7.53 0.42
C PRO A 36 -20.06 8.45 1.61
N SER A 37 -21.02 9.19 2.14
CA SER A 37 -20.82 10.04 3.32
C SER A 37 -20.43 9.28 4.59
N TYR A 38 -20.64 7.96 4.63
CA TYR A 38 -20.20 7.07 5.72
C TYR A 38 -18.81 6.48 5.49
N ASN A 39 -18.25 6.64 4.30
CA ASN A 39 -16.94 6.13 3.96
C ASN A 39 -15.88 7.19 4.29
N VAL A 40 -15.02 6.91 5.24
CA VAL A 40 -14.01 7.85 5.72
C VAL A 40 -12.63 7.55 5.09
N PRO A 41 -11.79 8.60 4.92
CA PRO A 41 -12.07 10.00 5.23
C PRO A 41 -12.96 10.69 4.18
N GLY A 42 -13.05 10.18 2.95
CA GLY A 42 -13.86 10.69 1.87
C GLY A 42 -13.82 12.23 1.75
N SER A 43 -15.00 12.85 1.69
CA SER A 43 -15.16 14.30 1.71
C SER A 43 -15.72 14.82 3.04
N VAL A 44 -15.66 14.02 4.11
CA VAL A 44 -16.17 14.38 5.44
C VAL A 44 -15.27 15.46 6.08
N PRO A 45 -15.79 16.69 6.28
CA PRO A 45 -14.94 17.84 6.66
C PRO A 45 -14.20 17.67 7.99
N GLN A 46 -14.77 16.94 8.93
CA GLN A 46 -14.19 16.70 10.26
C GLN A 46 -12.87 15.91 10.21
N TRP A 47 -12.62 15.16 9.14
CA TRP A 47 -11.40 14.39 8.96
C TRP A 47 -10.28 15.13 8.24
N ARG A 48 -10.57 16.28 7.62
CA ARG A 48 -9.62 16.99 6.76
C ARG A 48 -8.31 17.32 7.45
N ASP A 49 -8.36 17.98 8.58
CA ASP A 49 -7.16 18.42 9.27
C ASP A 49 -6.34 17.26 9.80
N VAL A 50 -7.00 16.19 10.23
CA VAL A 50 -6.36 14.96 10.72
C VAL A 50 -5.58 14.28 9.60
N VAL A 51 -6.18 14.08 8.43
CA VAL A 51 -5.49 13.39 7.32
C VAL A 51 -4.37 14.23 6.72
N VAL A 52 -4.55 15.55 6.61
CA VAL A 52 -3.48 16.46 6.16
C VAL A 52 -2.33 16.49 7.17
N ASP A 53 -2.61 16.38 8.46
CA ASP A 53 -1.58 16.28 9.48
C ASP A 53 -0.78 14.97 9.36
N ARG A 54 -1.39 13.84 8.96
CA ARG A 54 -0.67 12.61 8.63
C ARG A 54 0.32 12.82 7.48
N ALA A 55 -0.10 13.50 6.41
CA ALA A 55 0.78 13.84 5.30
C ALA A 55 1.94 14.75 5.75
N ARG A 56 1.65 15.78 6.55
CA ARG A 56 2.66 16.66 7.10
C ARG A 56 3.66 15.92 7.97
N THR A 57 3.20 15.11 8.88
CA THR A 57 4.06 14.34 9.79
C THR A 57 4.98 13.40 9.01
N ASN A 58 4.47 12.66 8.04
CA ASN A 58 5.27 11.78 7.20
C ASN A 58 6.34 12.58 6.43
N TYR A 59 5.93 13.65 5.76
CA TYR A 59 6.83 14.52 5.00
C TYR A 59 7.93 15.13 5.89
N GLU A 60 7.55 15.83 6.95
CA GLU A 60 8.53 16.52 7.81
C GLU A 60 9.51 15.57 8.49
N THR A 61 9.08 14.35 8.79
CA THR A 61 9.93 13.34 9.40
C THR A 61 10.93 12.75 8.41
N PHE A 62 10.50 12.47 7.16
CA PHE A 62 11.26 11.61 6.25
C PHE A 62 11.74 12.28 4.96
N LYS A 63 11.42 13.55 4.71
CA LYS A 63 11.75 14.26 3.46
C LYS A 63 13.22 14.22 3.05
N ASN A 64 14.13 14.01 3.99
CA ASN A 64 15.58 13.98 3.74
C ASN A 64 16.14 12.60 3.37
N HIS A 65 15.28 11.56 3.31
CA HIS A 65 15.70 10.22 2.89
C HIS A 65 15.72 10.11 1.36
N PRO A 66 16.88 9.90 0.74
CA PRO A 66 17.01 9.83 -0.71
C PRO A 66 16.42 8.56 -1.32
N SER A 67 16.23 7.50 -0.54
CA SER A 67 15.59 6.25 -0.97
C SER A 67 14.12 6.42 -1.36
N ILE A 68 13.44 7.44 -0.84
CA ILE A 68 12.03 7.67 -1.11
C ILE A 68 11.83 8.16 -2.55
N LEU A 69 11.11 7.38 -3.36
CA LEU A 69 10.68 7.77 -4.71
C LEU A 69 9.23 8.25 -4.76
N PHE A 70 8.40 7.75 -3.86
CA PHE A 70 6.97 8.03 -3.82
C PHE A 70 6.52 8.40 -2.41
N TRP A 71 5.58 9.34 -2.35
CA TRP A 71 4.73 9.56 -1.18
C TRP A 71 3.39 8.85 -1.40
N SER A 72 3.07 7.86 -0.57
CA SER A 72 1.76 7.21 -0.61
C SER A 72 0.81 7.85 0.40
N LEU A 73 -0.41 8.17 -0.04
CA LEU A 73 -1.38 8.90 0.77
C LEU A 73 -2.05 8.03 1.85
N GLY A 74 -1.94 6.73 1.76
CA GLY A 74 -2.50 5.78 2.71
C GLY A 74 -2.83 4.46 2.07
N ASN A 75 -3.64 3.67 2.75
CA ASN A 75 -4.09 2.36 2.31
C ASN A 75 -5.59 2.20 2.55
N GLU A 76 -6.30 1.64 1.57
CA GLU A 76 -7.70 1.21 1.66
C GLU A 76 -8.64 2.17 2.43
N SER A 77 -8.48 3.46 2.18
CA SER A 77 -9.32 4.52 2.73
C SER A 77 -10.09 5.21 1.62
N TYR A 78 -11.35 5.54 1.86
CA TYR A 78 -12.23 6.06 0.83
C TYR A 78 -11.73 7.41 0.30
N ALA A 79 -11.43 7.48 -1.00
CA ALA A 79 -10.96 8.69 -1.65
C ALA A 79 -12.08 9.75 -1.72
N GLY A 80 -11.66 11.01 -1.69
CA GLY A 80 -12.53 12.15 -1.71
C GLY A 80 -11.73 13.45 -1.55
N ASP A 81 -12.40 14.55 -1.23
CA ASP A 81 -11.75 15.86 -1.10
C ASP A 81 -10.67 15.89 -0.01
N ASN A 82 -10.75 15.04 1.01
CA ASN A 82 -9.74 14.96 2.05
C ASN A 82 -8.43 14.40 1.52
N ILE A 83 -8.48 13.33 0.70
CA ILE A 83 -7.29 12.77 0.04
C ILE A 83 -6.73 13.74 -1.00
N VAL A 84 -7.60 14.49 -1.71
CA VAL A 84 -7.14 15.58 -2.59
C VAL A 84 -6.29 16.60 -1.81
N LYS A 85 -6.69 16.97 -0.59
CA LYS A 85 -5.92 17.91 0.24
C LYS A 85 -4.58 17.35 0.70
N MET A 86 -4.47 16.05 0.92
CA MET A 86 -3.18 15.39 1.17
C MET A 86 -2.28 15.46 -0.07
N ASN A 87 -2.83 15.15 -1.25
CA ASN A 87 -2.10 15.29 -2.51
C ASN A 87 -1.59 16.72 -2.74
N GLU A 88 -2.48 17.70 -2.59
CA GLU A 88 -2.13 19.14 -2.69
C GLU A 88 -1.01 19.53 -1.71
N PHE A 89 -1.01 18.96 -0.51
CA PHE A 89 0.05 19.20 0.47
C PHE A 89 1.40 18.74 -0.05
N TYR A 90 1.51 17.50 -0.55
CA TYR A 90 2.76 16.99 -1.10
C TYR A 90 3.20 17.78 -2.34
N LYS A 91 2.31 18.04 -3.29
CA LYS A 91 2.63 18.81 -4.50
C LYS A 91 3.12 20.23 -4.20
N LYS A 92 2.71 20.80 -3.09
CA LYS A 92 3.16 22.12 -2.63
C LYS A 92 4.55 22.10 -2.00
N HIS A 93 4.93 20.99 -1.35
CA HIS A 93 6.13 20.92 -0.52
C HIS A 93 7.26 20.10 -1.15
N ASP A 94 6.94 19.23 -2.10
CA ASP A 94 7.90 18.37 -2.79
C ASP A 94 7.50 18.21 -4.26
N ASP A 95 8.26 18.82 -5.13
CA ASP A 95 8.10 18.73 -6.60
C ASP A 95 9.00 17.66 -7.24
N SER A 96 9.80 16.97 -6.43
CA SER A 96 10.78 15.98 -6.89
C SER A 96 10.29 14.54 -6.86
N ARG A 97 9.28 14.24 -6.03
CA ARG A 97 8.75 12.89 -5.84
C ARG A 97 7.30 12.77 -6.32
N LEU A 98 6.98 11.57 -6.80
CA LEU A 98 5.61 11.25 -7.21
C LEU A 98 4.72 10.97 -6.00
N VAL A 99 3.44 11.22 -6.16
CA VAL A 99 2.41 10.87 -5.18
C VAL A 99 1.61 9.68 -5.67
N HIS A 100 1.37 8.74 -4.79
CA HIS A 100 0.64 7.50 -5.05
C HIS A 100 -0.61 7.39 -4.17
N TYR A 101 -1.68 6.84 -4.73
CA TYR A 101 -2.84 6.37 -3.98
C TYR A 101 -3.70 5.40 -4.81
N GLU A 102 -3.91 4.18 -4.31
CA GLU A 102 -4.67 3.14 -4.98
C GLU A 102 -6.18 3.33 -4.90
N GLY A 103 -6.68 3.93 -3.82
CA GLY A 103 -8.13 4.06 -3.56
C GLY A 103 -8.90 4.86 -4.62
N VAL A 104 -8.20 5.48 -5.55
CA VAL A 104 -8.79 6.15 -6.73
C VAL A 104 -9.50 5.16 -7.65
N CYS A 105 -9.07 3.91 -7.70
CA CYS A 105 -9.70 2.88 -8.53
C CYS A 105 -11.20 2.70 -8.24
N HIS A 106 -11.64 3.01 -7.01
CA HIS A 106 -13.05 2.95 -6.61
C HIS A 106 -13.79 4.30 -6.70
N THR A 107 -13.07 5.38 -6.98
CA THR A 107 -13.60 6.75 -7.10
C THR A 107 -13.00 7.45 -8.32
N PRO A 108 -13.24 6.96 -9.54
CA PRO A 108 -12.57 7.39 -10.75
C PRO A 108 -12.73 8.89 -11.06
N GLU A 109 -13.74 9.54 -10.52
CA GLU A 109 -13.94 10.98 -10.63
C GLU A 109 -12.85 11.81 -9.94
N TYR A 110 -12.06 11.20 -9.06
CA TYR A 110 -10.90 11.83 -8.41
C TYR A 110 -9.57 11.51 -9.08
N ARG A 111 -9.55 10.70 -10.14
CA ARG A 111 -8.35 10.20 -10.81
C ARG A 111 -7.35 11.30 -11.19
N ASP A 112 -7.85 12.40 -11.72
CA ASP A 112 -7.00 13.50 -12.19
C ASP A 112 -6.55 14.45 -11.07
N ARG A 113 -7.08 14.26 -9.87
CA ARG A 113 -6.82 15.10 -8.70
C ARG A 113 -6.01 14.41 -7.62
N ILE A 114 -5.86 13.10 -7.70
CA ILE A 114 -5.18 12.26 -6.72
C ILE A 114 -4.28 11.28 -7.47
N SER A 115 -3.08 11.03 -6.97
CA SER A 115 -2.12 10.10 -7.53
C SER A 115 -1.56 10.46 -8.91
N ASP A 116 -0.25 10.36 -9.05
CA ASP A 116 0.46 10.53 -10.33
C ASP A 116 0.51 9.23 -11.14
N VAL A 117 0.16 8.12 -10.51
CA VAL A 117 0.18 6.78 -11.11
C VAL A 117 -1.20 6.13 -11.02
N GLU A 118 -1.51 5.28 -11.97
CA GLU A 118 -2.61 4.32 -11.83
C GLU A 118 -2.13 3.18 -10.95
N SER A 119 -2.92 2.82 -9.96
CA SER A 119 -2.54 1.79 -9.00
C SER A 119 -3.73 0.94 -8.59
N TRP A 120 -3.48 -0.36 -8.53
CA TRP A 120 -4.47 -1.36 -8.13
C TRP A 120 -3.83 -2.37 -7.18
N MET A 121 -4.67 -3.14 -6.50
CA MET A 121 -4.30 -4.33 -5.75
C MET A 121 -4.73 -5.56 -6.52
N TYR A 122 -3.82 -6.52 -6.67
CA TYR A 122 -4.11 -7.86 -7.20
C TYR A 122 -4.77 -7.89 -8.59
N LEU A 123 -4.52 -6.89 -9.43
CA LEU A 123 -5.05 -6.88 -10.79
C LEU A 123 -4.35 -7.98 -11.60
N PRO A 124 -5.09 -8.88 -12.28
CA PRO A 124 -4.47 -9.94 -13.07
C PRO A 124 -3.55 -9.41 -14.18
N PRO A 125 -2.43 -10.08 -14.49
CA PRO A 125 -1.44 -9.60 -15.49
C PRO A 125 -2.04 -9.26 -16.85
N LYS A 126 -3.10 -9.97 -17.24
CA LYS A 126 -3.82 -9.71 -18.50
C LYS A 126 -4.52 -8.34 -18.49
N GLU A 127 -5.09 -7.96 -17.35
CA GLU A 127 -5.78 -6.67 -17.20
C GLU A 127 -4.80 -5.52 -17.09
N VAL A 128 -3.67 -5.74 -16.38
CA VAL A 128 -2.53 -4.81 -16.36
C VAL A 128 -2.04 -4.56 -17.80
N GLU A 129 -1.82 -5.63 -18.57
CA GLU A 129 -1.39 -5.51 -19.94
C GLU A 129 -2.42 -4.78 -20.82
N GLU A 130 -3.69 -5.00 -20.61
CA GLU A 130 -4.75 -4.30 -21.34
C GLU A 130 -4.71 -2.79 -21.08
N TYR A 131 -4.54 -2.37 -19.83
CA TYR A 131 -4.32 -0.97 -19.51
C TYR A 131 -3.11 -0.38 -20.25
N LEU A 132 -1.97 -1.05 -20.17
CA LEU A 132 -0.70 -0.60 -20.72
C LEU A 132 -0.70 -0.53 -22.26
N LYS A 133 -1.41 -1.43 -22.95
CA LYS A 133 -1.54 -1.43 -24.42
C LYS A 133 -2.21 -0.18 -24.98
N ASN A 134 -3.04 0.47 -24.21
CA ASN A 134 -3.80 1.65 -24.63
C ASN A 134 -3.00 2.95 -24.54
N ASN A 135 -1.68 2.87 -24.33
CA ASN A 135 -0.79 4.03 -24.17
C ASN A 135 -1.35 5.03 -23.14
N PRO A 136 -1.49 4.62 -21.90
CA PRO A 136 -2.17 5.39 -20.87
C PRO A 136 -1.42 6.68 -20.54
N ASP A 137 -2.15 7.65 -20.02
CA ASP A 137 -1.62 8.95 -19.57
C ASP A 137 -0.88 8.88 -18.23
N LYS A 138 -1.15 7.82 -17.44
CA LYS A 138 -0.44 7.54 -16.18
C LYS A 138 0.28 6.21 -16.23
N PRO A 139 1.50 6.13 -15.70
CA PRO A 139 2.16 4.84 -15.49
C PRO A 139 1.39 3.99 -14.49
N PHE A 140 1.60 2.69 -14.54
CA PHE A 140 0.88 1.71 -13.72
C PHE A 140 1.79 1.03 -12.72
N MET A 141 1.26 0.78 -11.50
CA MET A 141 1.89 -0.08 -10.51
C MET A 141 0.85 -0.91 -9.77
N GLU A 142 1.24 -2.12 -9.35
CA GLU A 142 0.54 -2.89 -8.35
C GLU A 142 1.01 -2.44 -6.96
N CYS A 143 0.16 -1.79 -6.18
CA CYS A 143 0.55 -1.45 -4.81
C CYS A 143 0.61 -2.69 -3.91
N GLU A 144 -0.15 -3.71 -4.25
CA GLU A 144 -0.06 -5.04 -3.67
C GLU A 144 -0.33 -6.10 -4.75
N TYR A 145 0.49 -7.14 -4.81
CA TYR A 145 0.24 -8.31 -5.64
C TYR A 145 0.87 -9.56 -5.03
N MET A 146 0.58 -10.75 -5.57
CA MET A 146 1.16 -12.01 -5.11
C MET A 146 0.98 -12.21 -3.62
N HIS A 147 -0.27 -12.06 -3.12
CA HIS A 147 -0.57 -12.27 -1.70
C HIS A 147 -0.15 -13.67 -1.26
N ASP A 148 0.82 -13.75 -0.35
CA ASP A 148 1.54 -14.99 0.00
C ASP A 148 0.87 -15.78 1.14
N MET A 149 -0.43 -15.61 1.34
CA MET A 149 -1.18 -16.34 2.35
C MET A 149 -1.53 -17.76 1.89
N GLY A 150 -1.16 -18.76 2.68
CA GLY A 150 -1.43 -20.17 2.38
C GLY A 150 -0.59 -20.71 1.21
N ASN A 151 -1.21 -21.46 0.31
CA ASN A 151 -0.56 -21.99 -0.88
C ASN A 151 -0.83 -21.12 -2.10
N SER A 152 -0.32 -19.90 -2.07
CA SER A 152 -0.41 -18.89 -3.12
C SER A 152 0.96 -18.57 -3.73
N ASP A 153 1.27 -17.34 -4.02
CA ASP A 153 2.58 -16.89 -4.53
C ASP A 153 3.04 -17.62 -5.81
N GLY A 154 2.21 -17.61 -6.84
CA GLY A 154 2.54 -18.22 -8.14
C GLY A 154 2.32 -17.25 -9.32
N GLY A 155 3.06 -17.47 -10.42
CA GLY A 155 2.83 -16.73 -11.65
C GLY A 155 3.53 -15.37 -11.76
N MET A 156 4.46 -15.02 -10.87
CA MET A 156 5.24 -13.78 -10.87
C MET A 156 5.86 -13.47 -12.25
N GLY A 157 6.32 -14.48 -12.98
CA GLY A 157 6.89 -14.30 -14.33
C GLY A 157 5.95 -13.60 -15.32
N SER A 158 4.65 -13.71 -15.12
CA SER A 158 3.65 -13.03 -15.96
C SER A 158 3.64 -11.52 -15.74
N TYR A 159 3.85 -11.07 -14.50
CA TYR A 159 4.01 -9.64 -14.18
C TYR A 159 5.37 -9.11 -14.61
N ILE A 160 6.44 -9.83 -14.30
CA ILE A 160 7.81 -9.41 -14.61
C ILE A 160 8.01 -9.25 -16.13
N SER A 161 7.41 -10.10 -16.94
CA SER A 161 7.48 -9.98 -18.41
C SER A 161 6.88 -8.68 -18.95
N LEU A 162 6.02 -8.00 -18.20
CA LEU A 162 5.45 -6.72 -18.59
C LEU A 162 6.43 -5.55 -18.42
N LEU A 163 7.39 -5.67 -17.49
CA LEU A 163 8.42 -4.63 -17.28
C LEU A 163 9.29 -4.40 -18.53
N ASP A 164 9.70 -5.48 -19.19
CA ASP A 164 10.49 -5.40 -20.41
C ASP A 164 9.69 -4.89 -21.59
N LYS A 165 8.38 -5.08 -21.58
CA LYS A 165 7.48 -4.81 -22.70
C LYS A 165 6.89 -3.41 -22.66
N TYR A 166 6.61 -2.88 -21.49
CA TYR A 166 5.91 -1.62 -21.30
C TYR A 166 6.67 -0.66 -20.38
N PRO A 167 7.27 0.42 -20.92
CA PRO A 167 8.03 1.39 -20.12
C PRO A 167 7.20 2.14 -19.05
N GLN A 168 5.87 2.09 -19.16
CA GLN A 168 4.95 2.72 -18.20
C GLN A 168 4.53 1.78 -17.07
N TYR A 169 5.10 0.55 -17.01
CA TYR A 169 4.86 -0.36 -15.90
C TYR A 169 5.99 -0.28 -14.87
N PHE A 170 5.69 0.08 -13.64
CA PHE A 170 6.65 0.17 -12.55
C PHE A 170 6.87 -1.15 -11.79
N GLY A 171 6.07 -2.19 -12.08
CA GLY A 171 6.05 -3.42 -11.30
C GLY A 171 5.08 -3.31 -10.13
N GLY A 172 5.46 -3.86 -8.98
CA GLY A 172 4.58 -3.87 -7.82
C GLY A 172 5.29 -4.30 -6.55
N PHE A 173 4.51 -4.34 -5.46
CA PHE A 173 4.94 -4.76 -4.15
C PHE A 173 4.26 -6.06 -3.77
N ILE A 174 5.03 -7.06 -3.35
CA ILE A 174 4.48 -8.34 -2.87
C ILE A 174 3.86 -8.11 -1.49
N TRP A 175 2.68 -8.62 -1.28
CA TRP A 175 2.05 -8.69 0.04
C TRP A 175 2.24 -10.11 0.62
N ASP A 176 3.13 -10.31 1.67
CA ASP A 176 4.00 -9.22 2.10
C ASP A 176 5.46 -9.68 2.18
N PHE A 177 6.31 -8.94 2.83
CA PHE A 177 7.75 -9.20 2.78
C PHE A 177 8.21 -10.19 3.87
N ILE A 178 7.70 -10.10 5.09
CA ILE A 178 8.20 -10.86 6.21
C ILE A 178 7.09 -11.33 7.15
N ASP A 179 7.11 -12.61 7.51
CA ASP A 179 6.20 -13.17 8.51
C ASP A 179 6.23 -12.36 9.81
N GLN A 180 5.04 -12.10 10.34
CA GLN A 180 4.86 -11.47 11.66
C GLN A 180 4.73 -12.53 12.76
N ALA A 181 5.20 -13.75 12.49
CA ALA A 181 5.23 -14.84 13.43
C ALA A 181 6.49 -14.80 14.32
N LEU A 182 6.40 -15.39 15.50
CA LEU A 182 7.51 -15.50 16.44
C LEU A 182 7.97 -16.94 16.54
N LEU A 183 9.28 -17.17 16.39
CA LEU A 183 9.87 -18.47 16.62
C LEU A 183 9.89 -18.77 18.12
N VAL A 184 9.18 -19.80 18.54
CA VAL A 184 9.09 -20.21 19.93
C VAL A 184 9.36 -21.71 20.08
N LYS A 185 9.81 -22.12 21.26
CA LYS A 185 9.95 -23.54 21.59
C LYS A 185 8.60 -24.06 22.11
N ASP A 186 8.01 -24.99 21.40
CA ASP A 186 6.77 -25.63 21.82
C ASP A 186 6.98 -26.38 23.16
N PRO A 187 6.17 -26.10 24.21
CA PRO A 187 6.38 -26.68 25.54
C PRO A 187 6.04 -28.17 25.62
N VAL A 188 5.30 -28.72 24.63
CA VAL A 188 4.88 -30.12 24.61
C VAL A 188 5.85 -30.95 23.80
N SER A 189 6.14 -30.57 22.58
CA SER A 189 7.03 -31.31 21.67
C SER A 189 8.51 -30.98 21.87
N GLY A 190 8.82 -29.81 22.44
CA GLY A 190 10.18 -29.29 22.56
C GLY A 190 10.79 -28.82 21.24
N GLN A 191 10.03 -28.81 20.16
CA GLN A 191 10.47 -28.31 18.84
C GLN A 191 10.30 -26.82 18.73
N GLU A 192 11.10 -26.22 17.86
CA GLU A 192 10.89 -24.82 17.45
C GLU A 192 9.75 -24.75 16.42
N VAL A 193 8.81 -23.86 16.67
CA VAL A 193 7.62 -23.64 15.84
C VAL A 193 7.35 -22.14 15.71
N MET A 194 6.83 -21.73 14.57
CA MET A 194 6.35 -20.37 14.37
C MET A 194 4.96 -20.22 15.01
N ARG A 195 4.75 -19.14 15.76
CA ARG A 195 3.46 -18.80 16.37
C ARG A 195 3.09 -17.36 16.12
N TYR A 196 1.81 -17.11 15.94
CA TYR A 196 1.23 -15.79 15.73
C TYR A 196 -0.12 -15.71 16.44
N GLY A 197 -0.81 -14.59 16.34
CA GLY A 197 -2.06 -14.27 17.03
C GLY A 197 -2.93 -15.48 17.38
N GLY A 198 -3.68 -15.48 18.42
CA GLY A 198 -4.43 -16.64 18.92
C GLY A 198 -3.56 -17.70 19.65
N ASP A 199 -2.36 -17.97 19.16
CA ASP A 199 -1.42 -18.91 19.80
C ASP A 199 -0.87 -18.41 21.14
N PHE A 200 -1.02 -17.12 21.42
CA PHE A 200 -0.60 -16.45 22.65
C PHE A 200 -1.78 -16.06 23.55
N ASP A 201 -2.94 -16.69 23.37
CA ASP A 201 -4.19 -16.38 24.09
C ASP A 201 -4.68 -14.93 23.88
N ASP A 202 -4.21 -14.24 22.87
CA ASP A 202 -4.67 -12.90 22.50
C ASP A 202 -6.01 -12.95 21.78
N ARG A 203 -6.72 -11.83 21.82
CA ARG A 203 -8.02 -11.67 21.15
C ARG A 203 -7.82 -11.00 19.78
N HIS A 204 -8.79 -11.17 18.89
CA HIS A 204 -8.82 -10.57 17.56
C HIS A 204 -7.61 -10.97 16.71
N SER A 205 -7.37 -12.28 16.63
CA SER A 205 -6.37 -12.84 15.72
C SER A 205 -6.92 -12.91 14.31
N ASP A 206 -6.13 -12.46 13.36
CA ASP A 206 -6.39 -12.60 11.92
C ASP A 206 -5.78 -13.88 11.34
N TYR A 207 -5.43 -14.84 12.21
CA TYR A 207 -4.91 -16.17 11.87
C TYR A 207 -3.69 -16.10 10.93
N GLU A 208 -3.80 -16.73 9.75
CA GLU A 208 -2.72 -16.86 8.76
C GLU A 208 -2.25 -15.53 8.14
N PHE A 209 -2.92 -14.40 8.36
CA PHE A 209 -2.44 -13.09 7.92
C PHE A 209 -1.12 -12.66 8.56
N ALA A 210 -0.70 -13.32 9.62
CA ALA A 210 0.62 -13.10 10.20
C ALA A 210 1.69 -14.04 9.63
N GLY A 211 1.29 -14.99 8.79
CA GLY A 211 2.15 -15.98 8.15
C GLY A 211 2.04 -15.90 6.62
N ASP A 212 2.10 -14.71 6.05
CA ASP A 212 1.98 -14.42 4.63
C ASP A 212 3.19 -13.66 4.07
N GLY A 213 4.32 -13.74 4.79
CA GLY A 213 5.59 -13.17 4.37
C GLY A 213 6.37 -14.05 3.41
N LEU A 214 7.00 -13.41 2.41
CA LEU A 214 7.97 -14.07 1.52
C LEU A 214 9.20 -14.59 2.29
N MET A 215 9.49 -14.00 3.45
CA MET A 215 10.59 -14.34 4.36
C MET A 215 10.04 -14.71 5.74
N PHE A 216 10.66 -15.70 6.40
CA PHE A 216 10.26 -16.19 7.73
C PHE A 216 11.42 -16.18 8.72
#